data_8e7c524acb4d7aef14ba1654c9f3c182
#
_entry.id   8e7c524acb4d7aef14ba1654c9f3c182
#
_cell.length_a   1.000
_cell.length_b   1.000
_cell.length_c   1.000
_cell.angle_alpha   90.00
_cell.angle_beta   90.00
_cell.angle_gamma   90.00
#
_symmetry.space_group_name_H-M   'P 1'
#
loop_
_entity.id
_entity.type
_entity.pdbx_description
1 polymer ?
#
loop_
_entity_poly.entity_id
_entity_poly.type
_entity_poly.pdbx_seq_one_letter_code
_entity_poly.pdbx_strand_id
1 'polypeptide(L)'
;LDPAVAGADRVLLHPYDAEDPAAADAWVQASTDHFGGFDSVIHSAGIFSRAGVLFEAGQEEEINRTMTVNLMGPWWLTRAAWPQLAAHGEGRLQVLVSMSGKRSKGRLAAYTASKFALLGLCQTMRNEGWEAGIRVTAICPGWVNTDMAAAVQAIPAEAMTQPQDIAALSAELLRLPNSAVPFELAINCSLER
;
A
#
# COMPACT_ATOMS: atom_id res chain seq x y z
N LEU A 1 4.47 -13.58 -9.38
CA LEU A 1 4.59 -13.32 -10.82
C LEU A 1 5.55 -14.36 -11.41
N ASP A 2 5.10 -15.09 -12.41
CA ASP A 2 5.98 -16.00 -13.15
C ASP A 2 6.69 -15.17 -14.25
N PRO A 3 8.04 -14.99 -14.18
CA PRO A 3 8.79 -14.24 -15.17
C PRO A 3 8.64 -14.82 -16.60
N ALA A 4 8.32 -16.10 -16.72
CA ALA A 4 8.08 -16.76 -18.02
C ALA A 4 6.83 -16.24 -18.73
N VAL A 5 5.85 -15.70 -17.99
CA VAL A 5 4.59 -15.17 -18.54
C VAL A 5 4.73 -13.75 -19.09
N ALA A 6 5.66 -12.96 -18.54
CA ALA A 6 5.78 -11.54 -18.88
C ALA A 6 6.91 -11.20 -19.86
N GLY A 7 7.82 -12.13 -20.14
CA GLY A 7 9.08 -11.85 -20.85
C GLY A 7 10.13 -11.24 -19.89
N ALA A 8 11.38 -11.71 -20.00
CA ALA A 8 12.45 -11.33 -19.06
C ALA A 8 12.73 -9.82 -19.02
N ASP A 9 12.51 -9.11 -20.13
CA ASP A 9 12.76 -7.67 -20.24
C ASP A 9 11.66 -6.80 -19.62
N ARG A 10 10.53 -7.40 -19.21
CA ARG A 10 9.35 -6.68 -18.67
C ARG A 10 9.16 -6.84 -17.18
N VAL A 11 9.96 -7.67 -16.51
CA VAL A 11 9.84 -7.98 -15.08
C VAL A 11 11.22 -7.99 -14.45
N LEU A 12 11.38 -7.17 -13.42
CA LEU A 12 12.52 -7.20 -12.51
C LEU A 12 12.02 -7.68 -11.13
N LEU A 13 12.59 -8.79 -10.65
CA LEU A 13 12.41 -9.23 -9.27
C LEU A 13 13.57 -8.70 -8.43
N HIS A 14 13.26 -7.91 -7.41
CA HIS A 14 14.24 -7.34 -6.50
C HIS A 14 13.83 -7.57 -5.05
N PRO A 15 14.74 -8.02 -4.16
CA PRO A 15 14.47 -8.11 -2.73
C PRO A 15 14.13 -6.75 -2.15
N TYR A 16 13.09 -6.68 -1.34
CA TYR A 16 12.68 -5.47 -0.65
C TYR A 16 12.23 -5.79 0.77
N ASP A 17 12.86 -5.16 1.74
CA ASP A 17 12.46 -5.19 3.14
C ASP A 17 11.89 -3.81 3.52
N ALA A 18 10.62 -3.78 3.89
CA ALA A 18 9.95 -2.55 4.30
C ALA A 18 10.43 -2.02 5.67
N GLU A 19 11.23 -2.80 6.40
CA GLU A 19 11.85 -2.40 7.66
C GLU A 19 13.25 -1.77 7.46
N ASP A 20 13.81 -1.86 6.25
CA ASP A 20 15.11 -1.29 5.91
C ASP A 20 14.97 -0.10 4.95
N PRO A 21 15.27 1.13 5.38
CA PRO A 21 15.22 2.30 4.50
C PRO A 21 16.19 2.21 3.31
N ALA A 22 17.33 1.51 3.45
CA ALA A 22 18.28 1.35 2.36
C ALA A 22 17.74 0.40 1.25
N ALA A 23 16.88 -0.55 1.59
CA ALA A 23 16.23 -1.41 0.62
C ALA A 23 15.33 -0.62 -0.35
N ALA A 24 14.74 0.49 0.11
CA ALA A 24 13.94 1.37 -0.74
C ALA A 24 14.78 2.05 -1.82
N ASP A 25 15.92 2.63 -1.43
CA ASP A 25 16.83 3.29 -2.36
C ASP A 25 17.41 2.27 -3.37
N ALA A 26 17.80 1.07 -2.90
CA ALA A 26 18.33 -0.01 -3.74
C ALA A 26 17.31 -0.49 -4.78
N TRP A 27 16.05 -0.69 -4.39
CA TRP A 27 15.01 -1.15 -5.33
C TRP A 27 14.68 -0.09 -6.38
N VAL A 28 14.59 1.18 -5.98
CA VAL A 28 14.38 2.31 -6.91
C VAL A 28 15.52 2.40 -7.91
N GLN A 29 16.77 2.28 -7.45
CA GLN A 29 17.95 2.31 -8.33
C GLN A 29 17.92 1.14 -9.32
N ALA A 30 17.73 -0.08 -8.83
CA ALA A 30 17.66 -1.27 -9.69
C ALA A 30 16.53 -1.18 -10.74
N SER A 31 15.37 -0.64 -10.35
CA SER A 31 14.24 -0.44 -11.28
C SER A 31 14.56 0.62 -12.33
N THR A 32 15.20 1.71 -11.93
CA THR A 32 15.63 2.78 -12.85
C THR A 32 16.68 2.27 -13.83
N ASP A 33 17.66 1.51 -13.36
CA ASP A 33 18.72 0.96 -14.22
C ASP A 33 18.16 -0.06 -15.22
N HIS A 34 17.18 -0.86 -14.80
CA HIS A 34 16.60 -1.91 -15.66
C HIS A 34 15.61 -1.36 -16.68
N PHE A 35 14.73 -0.43 -16.29
CA PHE A 35 13.64 0.06 -17.14
C PHE A 35 13.89 1.46 -17.72
N GLY A 36 14.95 2.16 -17.30
CA GLY A 36 15.22 3.54 -17.68
C GLY A 36 14.38 4.57 -16.92
N GLY A 37 13.55 4.12 -15.98
CA GLY A 37 12.65 4.93 -15.16
C GLY A 37 11.31 4.24 -14.95
N PHE A 38 10.45 4.85 -14.14
CA PHE A 38 9.08 4.39 -13.90
C PHE A 38 8.17 5.56 -13.52
N ASP A 39 6.89 5.41 -13.73
CA ASP A 39 5.86 6.42 -13.48
C ASP A 39 4.92 6.07 -12.33
N SER A 40 5.00 4.86 -11.81
CA SER A 40 4.01 4.37 -10.84
C SER A 40 4.65 3.54 -9.74
N VAL A 41 4.14 3.72 -8.51
CA VAL A 41 4.46 2.88 -7.36
C VAL A 41 3.17 2.41 -6.68
N ILE A 42 3.09 1.11 -6.40
CA ILE A 42 1.98 0.50 -5.66
C ILE A 42 2.51 -0.06 -4.35
N HIS A 43 2.15 0.59 -3.23
CA HIS A 43 2.49 0.13 -1.89
C HIS A 43 1.50 -0.93 -1.43
N SER A 44 1.91 -2.21 -1.49
CA SER A 44 1.09 -3.34 -1.03
C SER A 44 1.68 -4.06 0.19
N ALA A 45 2.90 -3.74 0.60
CA ALA A 45 3.49 -4.30 1.82
C ALA A 45 2.71 -3.86 3.06
N GLY A 46 2.49 -4.78 3.97
CA GLY A 46 1.82 -4.50 5.23
C GLY A 46 1.66 -5.74 6.10
N ILE A 47 1.64 -5.53 7.39
CA ILE A 47 1.41 -6.58 8.38
C ILE A 47 0.22 -6.24 9.25
N PHE A 48 -0.40 -7.28 9.79
CA PHE A 48 -1.55 -7.19 10.68
C PHE A 48 -1.11 -7.40 12.13
N SER A 49 -1.62 -6.60 13.05
CA SER A 49 -1.41 -6.74 14.48
C SER A 49 -2.74 -6.75 15.23
N ARG A 50 -2.83 -7.61 16.22
CA ARG A 50 -3.97 -7.67 17.16
C ARG A 50 -3.66 -6.99 18.50
N ALA A 51 -2.53 -6.33 18.65
CA ALA A 51 -2.20 -5.57 19.83
C ALA A 51 -3.25 -4.49 20.09
N GLY A 52 -3.92 -4.61 21.23
CA GLY A 52 -4.97 -3.69 21.70
C GLY A 52 -4.39 -2.50 22.45
N VAL A 53 -5.25 -1.66 23.02
CA VAL A 53 -4.82 -0.55 23.87
C VAL A 53 -4.14 -1.06 25.15
N LEU A 54 -4.69 -2.13 25.72
CA LEU A 54 -4.10 -2.81 26.88
C LEU A 54 -3.38 -4.05 26.38
N PHE A 55 -2.20 -3.83 25.79
CA PHE A 55 -1.33 -4.90 25.30
C PHE A 55 -0.50 -5.52 26.45
N GLU A 56 -0.04 -6.74 26.26
CA GLU A 56 0.79 -7.45 27.25
C GLU A 56 2.27 -7.02 27.11
N ALA A 57 2.99 -7.09 28.23
CA ALA A 57 4.43 -6.82 28.22
C ALA A 57 5.16 -7.72 27.19
N GLY A 58 5.97 -7.12 26.34
CA GLY A 58 6.67 -7.80 25.24
C GLY A 58 6.00 -7.63 23.87
N GLN A 59 4.81 -7.06 23.80
CA GLN A 59 4.16 -6.72 22.50
C GLN A 59 4.61 -5.38 21.91
N GLU A 60 5.47 -4.62 22.61
CA GLU A 60 6.00 -3.35 22.12
C GLU A 60 6.75 -3.49 20.80
N GLU A 61 7.48 -4.59 20.62
CA GLU A 61 8.20 -4.88 19.38
C GLU A 61 7.24 -5.12 18.21
N GLU A 62 6.16 -5.89 18.43
CA GLU A 62 5.09 -6.09 17.43
C GLU A 62 4.44 -4.76 17.03
N ILE A 63 4.18 -3.89 18.00
CA ILE A 63 3.59 -2.56 17.76
C ILE A 63 4.55 -1.71 16.94
N ASN A 64 5.82 -1.63 17.34
CA ASN A 64 6.84 -0.87 16.62
C ASN A 64 7.04 -1.40 15.20
N ARG A 65 7.12 -2.71 15.04
CA ARG A 65 7.24 -3.35 13.73
C ARG A 65 6.04 -3.03 12.84
N THR A 66 4.82 -3.03 13.41
CA THR A 66 3.60 -2.67 12.67
C THR A 66 3.66 -1.23 12.16
N MET A 67 4.15 -0.30 12.97
CA MET A 67 4.36 1.09 12.55
C MET A 67 5.45 1.20 11.48
N THR A 68 6.54 0.47 11.65
CA THR A 68 7.66 0.50 10.70
C THR A 68 7.22 -0.01 9.34
N VAL A 69 6.65 -1.20 9.26
CA VAL A 69 6.23 -1.81 7.99
C VAL A 69 5.08 -1.04 7.33
N ASN A 70 4.04 -0.69 8.11
CA ASN A 70 2.81 -0.14 7.53
C ASN A 70 2.88 1.36 7.23
N LEU A 71 3.78 2.09 7.86
CA LEU A 71 3.89 3.55 7.71
C LEU A 71 5.26 3.97 7.18
N MET A 72 6.34 3.58 7.89
CA MET A 72 7.67 4.06 7.55
C MET A 72 8.18 3.47 6.23
N GLY A 73 7.94 2.18 5.97
CA GLY A 73 8.30 1.53 4.70
C GLY A 73 7.71 2.24 3.48
N PRO A 74 6.39 2.46 3.40
CA PRO A 74 5.79 3.29 2.35
C PRO A 74 6.37 4.71 2.25
N TRP A 75 6.69 5.35 3.36
CA TRP A 75 7.28 6.68 3.36
C TRP A 75 8.68 6.68 2.77
N TRP A 76 9.55 5.75 3.20
CA TRP A 76 10.90 5.62 2.66
C TRP A 76 10.91 5.32 1.16
N LEU A 77 10.09 4.36 0.72
CA LEU A 77 10.00 4.02 -0.70
C LEU A 77 9.44 5.19 -1.52
N THR A 78 8.43 5.90 -1.01
CA THR A 78 7.92 7.10 -1.68
C THR A 78 9.00 8.17 -1.81
N ARG A 79 9.77 8.44 -0.74
CA ARG A 79 10.89 9.39 -0.77
C ARG A 79 11.90 9.01 -1.86
N ALA A 80 12.30 7.74 -1.91
CA ALA A 80 13.26 7.26 -2.91
C ALA A 80 12.71 7.36 -4.34
N ALA A 81 11.43 7.02 -4.55
CA ALA A 81 10.77 7.03 -5.85
C ALA A 81 10.36 8.43 -6.34
N TRP A 82 10.28 9.41 -5.45
CA TRP A 82 9.73 10.74 -5.74
C TRP A 82 10.33 11.44 -6.95
N PRO A 83 11.68 11.46 -7.14
CA PRO A 83 12.27 12.09 -8.31
C PRO A 83 11.81 11.48 -9.64
N GLN A 84 11.64 10.16 -9.70
CA GLN A 84 11.18 9.47 -10.91
C GLN A 84 9.73 9.81 -11.22
N LEU A 85 8.86 9.78 -10.20
CA LEU A 85 7.44 10.11 -10.33
C LEU A 85 7.23 11.57 -10.74
N ALA A 86 8.02 12.50 -10.17
CA ALA A 86 7.93 13.93 -10.50
C ALA A 86 8.45 14.22 -11.91
N ALA A 87 9.53 13.56 -12.34
CA ALA A 87 10.13 13.76 -13.67
C ALA A 87 9.17 13.34 -14.79
N HIS A 88 8.29 12.35 -14.54
CA HIS A 88 7.29 11.90 -15.51
C HIS A 88 6.15 12.92 -15.72
N GLY A 89 5.81 13.73 -14.72
CA GLY A 89 4.72 14.72 -14.78
C GLY A 89 3.29 14.14 -14.68
N GLU A 90 3.17 12.82 -14.71
CA GLU A 90 1.93 12.05 -14.51
C GLU A 90 2.15 10.87 -13.57
N GLY A 91 2.94 11.08 -12.50
CA GLY A 91 3.29 10.05 -11.52
C GLY A 91 2.07 9.49 -10.79
N ARG A 92 2.09 8.19 -10.49
CA ARG A 92 1.03 7.49 -9.75
C ARG A 92 1.57 6.85 -8.48
N LEU A 93 0.92 7.17 -7.37
CA LEU A 93 1.10 6.48 -6.10
C LEU A 93 -0.20 5.82 -5.69
N GLN A 94 -0.21 4.51 -5.60
CA GLN A 94 -1.33 3.76 -5.03
C GLN A 94 -0.88 3.12 -3.72
N VAL A 95 -1.67 3.29 -2.67
CA VAL A 95 -1.32 2.83 -1.33
C VAL A 95 -2.46 1.96 -0.77
N LEU A 96 -2.16 0.69 -0.48
CA LEU A 96 -3.11 -0.21 0.17
C LEU A 96 -3.21 0.14 1.66
N VAL A 97 -4.16 1.01 1.98
CA VAL A 97 -4.43 1.44 3.35
C VAL A 97 -5.25 0.36 4.07
N SER A 98 -6.52 0.49 4.17
CA SER A 98 -7.54 -0.40 4.75
C SER A 98 -8.75 0.44 5.20
N MET A 99 -9.91 -0.16 5.33
CA MET A 99 -11.03 0.43 6.08
C MET A 99 -10.66 0.74 7.55
N SER A 100 -9.64 0.05 8.11
CA SER A 100 -9.09 0.36 9.44
C SER A 100 -8.32 1.69 9.50
N GLY A 101 -8.00 2.32 8.38
CA GLY A 101 -7.51 3.69 8.32
C GLY A 101 -8.62 4.75 8.33
N LYS A 102 -9.89 4.34 8.26
CA LYS A 102 -11.07 5.21 8.23
C LYS A 102 -11.96 5.06 9.48
N ARG A 103 -11.96 3.88 10.06
CA ARG A 103 -12.76 3.55 11.25
C ARG A 103 -12.05 2.48 12.09
N SER A 104 -12.21 2.53 13.40
CA SER A 104 -11.74 1.47 14.31
C SER A 104 -12.85 0.47 14.59
N LYS A 105 -12.51 -0.83 14.60
CA LYS A 105 -13.40 -1.91 15.07
C LYS A 105 -13.02 -2.45 16.44
N GLY A 106 -12.12 -1.78 17.17
CA GLY A 106 -11.61 -2.20 18.48
C GLY A 106 -10.63 -3.39 18.42
N ARG A 107 -9.84 -3.54 19.51
CA ARG A 107 -8.84 -4.62 19.67
C ARG A 107 -7.82 -4.75 18.54
N LEU A 108 -7.55 -3.65 17.83
CA LEU A 108 -6.59 -3.56 16.71
C LEU A 108 -5.84 -2.23 16.80
N ALA A 109 -5.41 -1.83 18.02
CA ALA A 109 -4.89 -0.48 18.24
C ALA A 109 -3.67 -0.18 17.37
N ALA A 110 -2.65 -1.05 17.37
CA ALA A 110 -1.46 -0.86 16.58
C ALA A 110 -1.76 -0.81 15.07
N TYR A 111 -2.52 -1.78 14.57
CA TYR A 111 -2.89 -1.82 13.16
C TYR A 111 -3.72 -0.61 12.74
N THR A 112 -4.76 -0.27 13.52
CA THR A 112 -5.62 0.89 13.25
C THR A 112 -4.81 2.18 13.26
N ALA A 113 -3.97 2.40 14.28
CA ALA A 113 -3.12 3.60 14.36
C ALA A 113 -2.19 3.71 13.13
N SER A 114 -1.54 2.61 12.73
CA SER A 114 -0.67 2.59 11.56
C SER A 114 -1.41 2.94 10.26
N LYS A 115 -2.64 2.44 10.08
CA LYS A 115 -3.44 2.68 8.87
C LYS A 115 -4.07 4.08 8.83
N PHE A 116 -4.45 4.67 9.99
CA PHE A 116 -4.83 6.08 10.06
C PHE A 116 -3.65 7.00 9.74
N ALA A 117 -2.47 6.71 10.31
CA ALA A 117 -1.25 7.46 10.02
C ALA A 117 -0.89 7.37 8.52
N LEU A 118 -0.99 6.17 7.92
CA LEU A 118 -0.74 5.96 6.49
C LEU A 118 -1.72 6.76 5.62
N LEU A 119 -3.01 6.83 5.99
CA LEU A 119 -3.97 7.66 5.25
C LEU A 119 -3.63 9.15 5.36
N GLY A 120 -3.20 9.62 6.53
CA GLY A 120 -2.70 10.98 6.72
C GLY A 120 -1.45 11.27 5.86
N LEU A 121 -0.53 10.30 5.77
CA LEU A 121 0.63 10.39 4.88
C LEU A 121 0.21 10.48 3.41
N CYS A 122 -0.79 9.70 2.97
CA CYS A 122 -1.33 9.78 1.60
C CYS A 122 -1.87 11.18 1.28
N GLN A 123 -2.54 11.86 2.23
CA GLN A 123 -3.01 13.23 2.06
C GLN A 123 -1.85 14.20 1.86
N THR A 124 -0.79 14.05 2.65
CA THR A 124 0.42 14.87 2.54
C THR A 124 1.11 14.65 1.19
N MET A 125 1.35 13.40 0.81
CA MET A 125 1.92 13.04 -0.49
C MET A 125 1.11 13.63 -1.65
N ARG A 126 -0.23 13.57 -1.57
CA ARG A 126 -1.11 14.17 -2.58
C ARG A 126 -0.90 15.69 -2.69
N ASN A 127 -0.84 16.38 -1.57
CA ASN A 127 -0.71 17.83 -1.55
C ASN A 127 0.68 18.27 -2.04
N GLU A 128 1.74 17.62 -1.59
CA GLU A 128 3.11 17.93 -1.98
C GLU A 128 3.40 17.56 -3.45
N GLY A 129 2.81 16.47 -3.95
CA GLY A 129 3.03 15.99 -5.32
C GLY A 129 2.16 16.65 -6.39
N TRP A 130 1.18 17.48 -5.99
CA TRP A 130 0.15 17.97 -6.92
C TRP A 130 0.71 18.74 -8.09
N GLU A 131 1.58 19.72 -7.84
CA GLU A 131 2.21 20.57 -8.86
C GLU A 131 3.21 19.82 -9.73
N ALA A 132 3.82 18.75 -9.18
CA ALA A 132 4.70 17.85 -9.93
C ALA A 132 3.92 16.81 -10.78
N GLY A 133 2.60 16.89 -10.82
CA GLY A 133 1.75 15.95 -11.57
C GLY A 133 1.56 14.60 -10.91
N ILE A 134 2.05 14.40 -9.67
CA ILE A 134 1.87 13.15 -8.94
C ILE A 134 0.43 13.06 -8.42
N ARG A 135 -0.22 11.93 -8.67
CA ARG A 135 -1.56 11.64 -8.14
C ARG A 135 -1.50 10.43 -7.21
N VAL A 136 -2.12 10.58 -6.06
CA VAL A 136 -2.12 9.58 -4.99
C VAL A 136 -3.51 9.01 -4.81
N THR A 137 -3.63 7.69 -4.77
CA THR A 137 -4.87 7.00 -4.43
C THR A 137 -4.65 6.11 -3.21
N ALA A 138 -5.37 6.40 -2.13
CA ALA A 138 -5.49 5.55 -0.96
C ALA A 138 -6.57 4.48 -1.23
N ILE A 139 -6.17 3.25 -1.45
CA ILE A 139 -7.10 2.12 -1.61
C ILE A 139 -7.39 1.56 -0.22
N CYS A 140 -8.66 1.62 0.19
CA CYS A 140 -9.11 1.28 1.54
C CYS A 140 -10.04 0.05 1.50
N PRO A 141 -9.51 -1.17 1.32
CA PRO A 141 -10.34 -2.37 1.33
C PRO A 141 -10.79 -2.73 2.74
N GLY A 142 -11.94 -3.39 2.82
CA GLY A 142 -12.38 -4.14 3.97
C GLY A 142 -11.70 -5.50 4.03
N TRP A 143 -12.48 -6.58 4.17
CA TRP A 143 -11.93 -7.94 4.15
C TRP A 143 -11.59 -8.39 2.74
N VAL A 144 -10.34 -8.74 2.53
CA VAL A 144 -9.81 -9.32 1.28
C VAL A 144 -9.39 -10.76 1.55
N ASN A 145 -9.77 -11.67 0.66
CA ASN A 145 -9.43 -13.10 0.76
C ASN A 145 -7.93 -13.32 0.52
N THR A 146 -7.15 -13.20 1.59
CA THR A 146 -5.69 -13.39 1.63
C THR A 146 -5.31 -14.13 2.90
N ASP A 147 -4.05 -14.55 3.02
CA ASP A 147 -3.52 -15.16 4.23
C ASP A 147 -3.70 -14.27 5.47
N MET A 148 -3.64 -12.95 5.31
CA MET A 148 -3.90 -12.00 6.39
C MET A 148 -5.31 -12.14 6.97
N ALA A 149 -6.28 -12.53 6.17
CA ALA A 149 -7.67 -12.74 6.56
C ALA A 149 -7.99 -14.20 6.93
N ALA A 150 -7.07 -15.14 6.83
CA ALA A 150 -7.29 -16.57 7.05
C ALA A 150 -7.91 -16.92 8.42
N ALA A 151 -7.62 -16.11 9.45
CA ALA A 151 -8.19 -16.29 10.80
C ALA A 151 -9.59 -15.67 10.98
N VAL A 152 -10.18 -15.06 9.95
CA VAL A 152 -11.51 -14.45 10.01
C VAL A 152 -12.57 -15.51 9.73
N GLN A 153 -13.35 -15.86 10.75
CA GLN A 153 -14.43 -16.85 10.64
C GLN A 153 -15.81 -16.24 10.38
N ALA A 154 -15.94 -14.92 10.60
CA ALA A 154 -17.23 -14.24 10.51
C ALA A 154 -17.72 -14.00 9.08
N ILE A 155 -16.84 -14.08 8.10
CA ILE A 155 -17.13 -13.82 6.68
C ILE A 155 -16.52 -14.95 5.86
N PRO A 156 -17.32 -15.70 5.07
CA PRO A 156 -16.78 -16.72 4.17
C PRO A 156 -15.81 -16.10 3.14
N ALA A 157 -14.78 -16.84 2.77
CA ALA A 157 -13.74 -16.37 1.85
C ALA A 157 -14.32 -15.89 0.50
N GLU A 158 -15.34 -16.59 -0.01
CA GLU A 158 -16.03 -16.25 -1.27
C GLU A 158 -16.87 -14.96 -1.18
N ALA A 159 -17.23 -14.53 0.03
CA ALA A 159 -17.94 -13.27 0.26
C ALA A 159 -17.01 -12.08 0.52
N MET A 160 -15.70 -12.34 0.70
CA MET A 160 -14.69 -11.30 0.78
C MET A 160 -14.39 -10.72 -0.61
N THR A 161 -13.84 -9.51 -0.65
CA THR A 161 -13.24 -8.98 -1.88
C THR A 161 -12.07 -9.90 -2.28
N GLN A 162 -11.94 -10.22 -3.56
CA GLN A 162 -10.83 -11.05 -4.03
C GLN A 162 -9.60 -10.17 -4.36
N PRO A 163 -8.35 -10.68 -4.19
CA PRO A 163 -7.14 -9.95 -4.58
C PRO A 163 -7.16 -9.50 -6.03
N GLN A 164 -7.75 -10.30 -6.93
CA GLN A 164 -7.90 -10.01 -8.35
C GLN A 164 -8.79 -8.77 -8.61
N ASP A 165 -9.81 -8.56 -7.76
CA ASP A 165 -10.69 -7.39 -7.87
C ASP A 165 -9.91 -6.10 -7.54
N ILE A 166 -9.07 -6.15 -6.49
CA ILE A 166 -8.19 -5.04 -6.13
C ILE A 166 -7.17 -4.77 -7.24
N ALA A 167 -6.58 -5.82 -7.80
CA ALA A 167 -5.61 -5.69 -8.90
C ALA A 167 -6.24 -5.08 -10.16
N ALA A 168 -7.46 -5.48 -10.51
CA ALA A 168 -8.20 -4.92 -11.64
C ALA A 168 -8.50 -3.42 -11.44
N LEU A 169 -9.01 -3.05 -10.27
CA LEU A 169 -9.24 -1.65 -9.91
C LEU A 169 -7.95 -0.84 -9.94
N SER A 170 -6.86 -1.37 -9.37
CA SER A 170 -5.54 -0.74 -9.38
C SER A 170 -5.06 -0.49 -10.82
N ALA A 171 -5.20 -1.46 -11.72
CA ALA A 171 -4.83 -1.31 -13.12
C ALA A 171 -5.64 -0.23 -13.84
N GLU A 172 -6.93 -0.11 -13.58
CA GLU A 172 -7.75 0.96 -14.16
C GLU A 172 -7.37 2.35 -13.62
N LEU A 173 -7.05 2.47 -12.33
CA LEU A 173 -6.59 3.72 -11.74
C LEU A 173 -5.31 4.25 -12.39
N LEU A 174 -4.40 3.36 -12.83
CA LEU A 174 -3.17 3.75 -13.54
C LEU A 174 -3.43 4.37 -14.91
N ARG A 175 -4.56 4.05 -15.55
CA ARG A 175 -4.93 4.54 -16.90
C ARG A 175 -5.66 5.88 -16.88
N LEU A 176 -6.11 6.33 -15.70
CA LEU A 176 -6.87 7.56 -15.60
C LEU A 176 -5.99 8.80 -15.83
N PRO A 177 -6.49 9.81 -16.54
CA PRO A 177 -5.78 11.09 -16.68
C PRO A 177 -5.70 11.79 -15.31
N ASN A 178 -4.70 12.66 -15.13
CA ASN A 178 -4.48 13.41 -13.89
C ASN A 178 -5.73 14.13 -13.34
N SER A 179 -6.63 14.51 -14.22
CA SER A 179 -7.89 15.20 -13.86
C SER A 179 -8.96 14.28 -13.25
N ALA A 180 -8.80 12.96 -13.37
CA ALA A 180 -9.83 11.98 -12.98
C ALA A 180 -9.36 10.98 -11.91
N VAL A 181 -8.10 11.06 -11.44
CA VAL A 181 -7.59 10.14 -10.42
C VAL A 181 -8.26 10.39 -9.07
N PRO A 182 -9.00 9.43 -8.51
CA PRO A 182 -9.61 9.59 -7.19
C PRO A 182 -8.53 9.55 -6.11
N PHE A 183 -8.68 10.38 -5.07
CA PHE A 183 -7.78 10.34 -3.93
C PHE A 183 -8.00 9.12 -3.05
N GLU A 184 -9.23 8.69 -2.90
CA GLU A 184 -9.58 7.60 -1.99
C GLU A 184 -10.58 6.66 -2.65
N LEU A 185 -10.35 5.36 -2.48
CA LEU A 185 -11.23 4.29 -2.94
C LEU A 185 -11.54 3.34 -1.79
N ALA A 186 -12.73 3.46 -1.22
CA ALA A 186 -13.22 2.55 -0.18
C ALA A 186 -13.91 1.35 -0.82
N ILE A 187 -13.50 0.14 -0.44
CA ILE A 187 -14.01 -1.12 -0.99
C ILE A 187 -14.47 -2.00 0.17
N ASN A 188 -15.76 -2.24 0.26
CA ASN A 188 -16.32 -3.18 1.23
C ASN A 188 -16.68 -4.50 0.54
N CYS A 189 -16.45 -5.62 1.21
CA CYS A 189 -16.96 -6.89 0.76
C CYS A 189 -18.51 -6.95 0.95
N SER A 190 -19.15 -7.94 0.33
CA SER A 190 -20.63 -8.03 0.26
C SER A 190 -21.32 -8.05 1.62
N LEU A 191 -20.66 -8.56 2.66
CA LEU A 191 -21.24 -8.69 4.01
C LEU A 191 -20.75 -7.61 4.99
N GLU A 192 -19.93 -6.68 4.55
CA GLU A 192 -19.41 -5.58 5.36
C GLU A 192 -20.18 -4.30 5.08
N ARG A 193 -20.97 -3.86 6.07
CA ARG A 193 -21.75 -2.62 6.02
C ARG A 193 -21.09 -1.51 6.85
#